data_63005154f1eabed0a8253c2ab86832c4
#
_entry.id   63005154f1eabed0a8253c2ab86832c4
#
_cell.length_a   1.000
_cell.length_b   1.000
_cell.length_c   1.000
_cell.angle_alpha   90.00
_cell.angle_beta   90.00
_cell.angle_gamma   90.00
#
_symmetry.space_group_name_H-M   'P 1'
#
loop_
_entity.id
_entity.type
_entity.pdbx_description
1 polymer ?
#
loop_
_entity_poly.entity_id
_entity_poly.type
_entity_poly.pdbx_seq_one_letter_code
_entity_poly.pdbx_strand_id
1 'polypeptide(L)'
;MELPVMTVYQLIQSLHYGWIDQLYSMNIPPGADTSGKQTIVLITSITEPLGGYRNDQFSNMQANIQVQIFWKKDTQENIFNEEVALMNNLENQDWLVSSHEPNTVDPDTDQVMATFSVTKTITMKKEGF
;
A
#
# COMPACT_ATOMS: atom_id res chain seq x y z
N MET A 1 16.02 -11.03 -2.09
CA MET A 1 14.59 -10.75 -2.36
C MET A 1 14.09 -9.77 -1.32
N GLU A 2 13.50 -8.67 -1.76
CA GLU A 2 12.93 -7.70 -0.84
C GLU A 2 11.59 -8.15 -0.28
N LEU A 3 11.22 -7.63 0.89
CA LEU A 3 9.88 -7.81 1.40
C LEU A 3 8.88 -7.16 0.42
N PRO A 4 7.77 -7.84 0.10
CA PRO A 4 6.78 -7.26 -0.83
C PRO A 4 6.26 -5.89 -0.39
N VAL A 5 6.09 -5.66 0.91
CA VAL A 5 5.66 -4.36 1.42
C VAL A 5 6.67 -3.27 1.07
N MET A 6 7.97 -3.57 1.08
CA MET A 6 9.01 -2.61 0.72
C MET A 6 9.05 -2.37 -0.78
N THR A 7 8.70 -3.36 -1.59
CA THR A 7 8.59 -3.18 -3.03
C THR A 7 7.51 -2.16 -3.37
N VAL A 8 6.34 -2.27 -2.73
CA VAL A 8 5.25 -1.30 -2.92
C VAL A 8 5.65 0.08 -2.38
N TYR A 9 6.30 0.11 -1.21
CA TYR A 9 6.80 1.36 -0.63
C TYR A 9 7.72 2.10 -1.60
N GLN A 10 8.71 1.42 -2.14
CA GLN A 10 9.67 2.02 -3.06
C GLN A 10 8.99 2.47 -4.36
N LEU A 11 8.02 1.71 -4.84
CA LEU A 11 7.28 2.06 -6.03
C LEU A 11 6.51 3.37 -5.83
N ILE A 12 5.77 3.49 -4.72
CA ILE A 12 5.02 4.71 -4.42
C ILE A 12 5.98 5.89 -4.21
N GLN A 13 7.09 5.65 -3.52
CA GLN A 13 8.11 6.68 -3.32
C GLN A 13 8.65 7.19 -4.65
N SER A 14 8.86 6.30 -5.62
CA SER A 14 9.40 6.65 -6.93
C SER A 14 8.45 7.47 -7.79
N LEU A 15 7.15 7.46 -7.48
CA LEU A 15 6.15 8.23 -8.23
C LEU A 15 6.17 9.71 -7.87
N HIS A 16 6.81 10.08 -6.76
CA HIS A 16 7.00 11.48 -6.33
C HIS A 16 5.72 12.31 -6.29
N TYR A 17 4.64 11.74 -5.73
CA TYR A 17 3.41 12.49 -5.56
C TYR A 17 3.60 13.63 -4.55
N GLY A 18 3.35 14.85 -4.99
CA GLY A 18 3.51 16.04 -4.14
C GLY A 18 2.54 16.12 -2.97
N TRP A 19 1.42 15.39 -3.06
CA TRP A 19 0.41 15.39 -1.99
C TRP A 19 0.75 14.45 -0.84
N ILE A 20 1.74 13.55 -0.99
CA ILE A 20 2.17 12.67 0.09
C ILE A 20 3.19 13.41 0.94
N ASP A 21 2.82 13.75 2.17
CA ASP A 21 3.73 14.40 3.10
C ASP A 21 4.63 13.39 3.80
N GLN A 22 4.07 12.23 4.19
CA GLN A 22 4.81 11.16 4.85
C GLN A 22 4.37 9.81 4.30
N LEU A 23 5.34 8.96 4.06
CA LEU A 23 5.13 7.59 3.57
C LEU A 23 5.78 6.63 4.54
N TYR A 24 4.99 5.74 5.13
CA TYR A 24 5.48 4.77 6.11
C TYR A 24 5.16 3.35 5.67
N SER A 25 6.04 2.42 6.03
CA SER A 25 5.81 1.00 5.84
C SER A 25 5.68 0.33 7.21
N MET A 26 4.74 -0.60 7.32
CA MET A 26 4.46 -1.43 8.48
C MET A 26 3.76 -0.70 9.62
N ASN A 27 4.28 0.44 10.06
CA ASN A 27 3.64 1.19 11.16
C ASN A 27 3.97 2.67 11.05
N ILE A 28 3.12 3.49 11.68
CA ILE A 28 3.39 4.91 11.83
C ILE A 28 4.24 5.07 13.10
N PRO A 29 5.43 5.70 13.00
CA PRO A 29 6.30 5.85 14.17
C PRO A 29 5.64 6.66 15.29
N PRO A 30 5.95 6.38 16.57
CA PRO A 30 5.35 7.11 17.70
C PRO A 30 5.58 8.63 17.68
N GLY A 31 6.66 9.09 17.07
CA GLY A 31 6.95 10.52 16.98
C GLY A 31 6.32 11.24 15.79
N ALA A 32 5.56 10.52 14.96
CA ALA A 32 4.97 11.12 13.78
C ALA A 32 3.82 12.07 14.15
N ASP A 33 3.65 13.12 13.34
CA ASP A 33 2.55 14.06 13.52
C ASP A 33 1.27 13.47 12.92
N THR A 34 0.36 13.01 13.78
CA THR A 34 -0.92 12.42 13.39
C THR A 34 -2.09 13.38 13.65
N SER A 35 -1.81 14.68 13.76
CA SER A 35 -2.84 15.67 14.09
C SER A 35 -3.82 16.00 12.96
N GLY A 36 -3.56 15.49 11.76
CA GLY A 36 -4.38 15.78 10.58
C GLY A 36 -3.84 16.90 9.71
N LYS A 37 -2.66 17.42 10.02
CA LYS A 37 -2.03 18.50 9.26
C LYS A 37 -1.23 18.00 8.06
N GLN A 38 -0.98 16.69 7.98
CA GLN A 38 -0.19 16.07 6.92
C GLN A 38 -0.97 14.91 6.30
N THR A 39 -0.75 14.71 5.00
CA THR A 39 -1.24 13.52 4.32
C THR A 39 -0.23 12.39 4.56
N ILE A 40 -0.70 11.33 5.18
CA ILE A 40 0.13 10.17 5.53
C ILE A 40 -0.34 8.96 4.71
N VAL A 41 0.60 8.25 4.10
CA VAL A 41 0.33 6.98 3.43
C VAL A 41 1.03 5.88 4.22
N LEU A 42 0.26 4.89 4.62
CA LEU A 42 0.76 3.73 5.37
C LEU A 42 0.56 2.47 4.53
N ILE A 43 1.64 1.71 4.38
CA ILE A 43 1.65 0.48 3.60
C ILE A 43 1.93 -0.69 4.54
N THR A 44 1.04 -1.67 4.56
CA THR A 44 1.18 -2.85 5.42
C THR A 44 0.95 -4.12 4.64
N SER A 45 1.60 -5.20 5.06
CA SER A 45 1.34 -6.53 4.54
C SER A 45 0.13 -7.12 5.26
N ILE A 46 -0.82 -7.68 4.50
CA ILE A 46 -2.01 -8.30 5.09
C ILE A 46 -1.79 -9.81 5.25
N THR A 47 -1.58 -10.50 4.13
CA THR A 47 -1.35 -11.95 4.10
C THR A 47 -0.37 -12.28 2.99
N GLU A 48 0.30 -13.41 3.14
CA GLU A 48 1.26 -13.87 2.14
C GLU A 48 1.13 -15.39 1.94
N PRO A 49 -0.05 -15.87 1.45
CA PRO A 49 -0.24 -17.31 1.28
C PRO A 49 0.73 -17.89 0.26
N LEU A 50 1.23 -19.07 0.57
CA LEU A 50 2.14 -19.81 -0.29
C LEU A 50 1.35 -20.75 -1.20
N GLY A 51 1.85 -20.98 -2.40
CA GLY A 51 1.18 -21.82 -3.38
C GLY A 51 2.15 -22.46 -4.36
N GLY A 52 1.57 -23.11 -5.40
CA GLY A 52 2.37 -23.75 -6.42
C GLY A 52 3.18 -24.92 -5.89
N TYR A 53 2.56 -25.76 -5.03
CA TYR A 53 3.27 -26.87 -4.38
C TYR A 53 3.66 -27.94 -5.38
N ARG A 54 4.92 -28.37 -5.30
CA ARG A 54 5.48 -29.49 -6.05
C ARG A 54 6.43 -30.23 -5.13
N ASN A 55 6.25 -31.54 -4.99
CA ASN A 55 7.06 -32.37 -4.10
C ASN A 55 7.10 -31.77 -2.68
N ASP A 56 5.94 -31.35 -2.18
CA ASP A 56 5.77 -30.73 -0.86
C ASP A 56 6.51 -29.39 -0.68
N GLN A 57 6.91 -28.76 -1.80
CA GLN A 57 7.54 -27.46 -1.77
C GLN A 57 6.70 -26.41 -2.52
N PHE A 58 6.56 -25.24 -1.91
CA PHE A 58 5.89 -24.14 -2.59
C PHE A 58 6.79 -23.49 -3.63
N SER A 59 6.21 -22.92 -4.67
CA SER A 59 6.94 -22.24 -5.74
C SER A 59 6.56 -20.77 -5.90
N ASN A 60 5.50 -20.33 -5.23
CA ASN A 60 5.09 -18.93 -5.30
C ASN A 60 4.45 -18.48 -3.98
N MET A 61 4.32 -17.17 -3.90
CA MET A 61 3.68 -16.51 -2.76
C MET A 61 2.76 -15.43 -3.33
N GLN A 62 1.54 -15.34 -2.81
CA GLN A 62 0.66 -14.24 -3.16
C GLN A 62 0.84 -13.14 -2.12
N ALA A 63 1.42 -12.02 -2.54
CA ALA A 63 1.59 -10.88 -1.65
C ALA A 63 0.32 -10.01 -1.68
N ASN A 64 -0.25 -9.77 -0.51
CA ASN A 64 -1.43 -8.91 -0.35
C ASN A 64 -1.04 -7.73 0.52
N ILE A 65 -1.04 -6.55 -0.07
CA ILE A 65 -0.54 -5.32 0.57
C ILE A 65 -1.69 -4.33 0.68
N GLN A 66 -1.85 -3.77 1.87
CA GLN A 66 -2.85 -2.72 2.11
C GLN A 66 -2.19 -1.36 2.04
N VAL A 67 -2.85 -0.44 1.35
CA VAL A 67 -2.44 0.96 1.28
C VAL A 67 -3.53 1.80 1.93
N GLN A 68 -3.17 2.55 2.96
CA GLN A 68 -4.07 3.45 3.65
C GLN A 68 -3.59 4.88 3.45
N ILE A 69 -4.48 5.76 3.05
CA ILE A 69 -4.18 7.18 2.86
C ILE A 69 -4.99 7.96 3.88
N PHE A 70 -4.30 8.71 4.72
CA PHE A 70 -4.91 9.63 5.67
C PHE A 70 -4.73 11.03 5.11
N TRP A 71 -5.75 11.52 4.39
CA TRP A 71 -5.68 12.83 3.73
C TRP A 71 -5.67 13.96 4.76
N LYS A 72 -4.76 14.92 4.59
CA LYS A 72 -4.73 16.06 5.50
C LYS A 72 -6.04 16.82 5.46
N LYS A 73 -6.37 17.49 6.57
CA LYS A 73 -7.53 18.37 6.60
C LYS A 73 -7.37 19.49 5.57
N ASP A 74 -8.47 19.90 4.98
CA ASP A 74 -8.50 21.01 4.03
C ASP A 74 -7.57 20.83 2.82
N THR A 75 -7.35 19.55 2.42
CA THR A 75 -6.57 19.27 1.22
C THR A 75 -7.24 19.91 0.00
N GLN A 76 -6.42 20.48 -0.89
CA GLN A 76 -6.89 21.04 -2.15
C GLN A 76 -6.86 19.99 -3.28
N GLU A 77 -6.42 18.79 -2.99
CA GLU A 77 -6.34 17.73 -3.99
C GLU A 77 -7.72 17.15 -4.30
N ASN A 78 -7.92 16.70 -5.53
CA ASN A 78 -9.10 15.90 -5.86
C ASN A 78 -8.82 14.47 -5.40
N ILE A 79 -9.31 14.15 -4.20
CA ILE A 79 -9.04 12.88 -3.52
C ILE A 79 -9.33 11.69 -4.43
N PHE A 80 -10.50 11.66 -5.05
CA PHE A 80 -10.89 10.52 -5.89
C PHE A 80 -9.93 10.34 -7.07
N ASN A 81 -9.62 11.45 -7.77
CA ASN A 81 -8.74 11.37 -8.93
C ASN A 81 -7.33 10.89 -8.55
N GLU A 82 -6.82 11.38 -7.42
CA GLU A 82 -5.48 11.00 -6.96
C GLU A 82 -5.43 9.54 -6.51
N GLU A 83 -6.47 9.06 -5.85
CA GLU A 83 -6.56 7.66 -5.47
C GLU A 83 -6.60 6.74 -6.69
N VAL A 84 -7.41 7.09 -7.69
CA VAL A 84 -7.52 6.32 -8.93
C VAL A 84 -6.19 6.33 -9.68
N ALA A 85 -5.52 7.48 -9.74
CA ALA A 85 -4.21 7.57 -10.40
C ALA A 85 -3.18 6.67 -9.71
N LEU A 86 -3.16 6.67 -8.38
CA LEU A 86 -2.24 5.81 -7.64
C LEU A 86 -2.53 4.33 -7.90
N MET A 87 -3.81 3.94 -7.84
CA MET A 87 -4.20 2.56 -8.11
C MET A 87 -3.80 2.13 -9.54
N ASN A 88 -4.02 3.00 -10.53
CA ASN A 88 -3.64 2.71 -11.90
C ASN A 88 -2.12 2.56 -12.06
N ASN A 89 -1.35 3.40 -11.39
CA ASN A 89 0.11 3.30 -11.44
C ASN A 89 0.62 2.00 -10.82
N LEU A 90 -0.02 1.55 -9.74
CA LEU A 90 0.33 0.26 -9.14
C LEU A 90 -0.02 -0.89 -10.07
N GLU A 91 -1.18 -0.83 -10.74
CA GLU A 91 -1.58 -1.85 -11.71
C GLU A 91 -0.63 -1.90 -12.91
N ASN A 92 -0.11 -0.76 -13.34
CA ASN A 92 0.88 -0.70 -14.41
C ASN A 92 2.20 -1.39 -14.02
N GLN A 93 2.43 -1.61 -12.73
CA GLN A 93 3.59 -2.33 -12.22
C GLN A 93 3.21 -3.74 -11.73
N ASP A 94 2.10 -4.27 -12.24
CA ASP A 94 1.61 -5.63 -11.98
C ASP A 94 1.13 -5.85 -10.54
N TRP A 95 0.86 -4.79 -9.80
CA TRP A 95 0.19 -4.86 -8.51
C TRP A 95 -1.30 -4.60 -8.73
N LEU A 96 -2.07 -5.67 -8.82
CA LEU A 96 -3.50 -5.57 -9.13
C LEU A 96 -4.30 -5.16 -7.90
N VAL A 97 -5.23 -4.23 -8.08
CA VAL A 97 -6.13 -3.83 -6.99
C VAL A 97 -7.08 -4.98 -6.69
N SER A 98 -7.02 -5.49 -5.48
CA SER A 98 -7.84 -6.62 -5.05
C SER A 98 -9.06 -6.18 -4.25
N SER A 99 -9.01 -5.02 -3.61
CA SER A 99 -10.15 -4.46 -2.90
C SER A 99 -10.01 -2.94 -2.82
N HIS A 100 -11.15 -2.26 -2.79
CA HIS A 100 -11.21 -0.81 -2.61
C HIS A 100 -12.37 -0.52 -1.67
N GLU A 101 -12.06 0.02 -0.50
CA GLU A 101 -13.06 0.33 0.50
C GLU A 101 -13.62 1.73 0.29
N PRO A 102 -14.89 1.96 0.63
CA PRO A 102 -15.41 3.35 0.62
C PRO A 102 -14.60 4.22 1.56
N ASN A 103 -14.41 5.47 1.15
CA ASN A 103 -13.71 6.44 2.00
C ASN A 103 -14.52 6.70 3.28
N THR A 104 -13.80 6.83 4.38
CA THR A 104 -14.40 7.12 5.68
C THR A 104 -13.77 8.37 6.27
N VAL A 105 -14.38 8.91 7.30
CA VAL A 105 -13.86 10.08 8.02
C VAL A 105 -13.46 9.68 9.43
N ASP A 106 -12.22 9.99 9.80
CA ASP A 106 -11.75 9.76 11.17
C ASP A 106 -12.46 10.75 12.11
N PRO A 107 -13.23 10.27 13.10
CA PRO A 107 -13.96 11.17 13.99
C PRO A 107 -13.06 12.01 14.89
N ASP A 108 -11.83 11.58 15.13
CA ASP A 108 -10.91 12.31 16.02
C ASP A 108 -10.18 13.43 15.30
N THR A 109 -9.84 13.23 14.03
CA THR A 109 -9.03 14.21 13.29
C THR A 109 -9.77 14.86 12.14
N ASP A 110 -10.98 14.39 11.79
CA ASP A 110 -11.76 14.81 10.62
C ASP A 110 -11.03 14.57 9.28
N GLN A 111 -10.03 13.71 9.27
CA GLN A 111 -9.34 13.34 8.05
C GLN A 111 -10.18 12.36 7.24
N VAL A 112 -10.15 12.49 5.91
CA VAL A 112 -10.70 11.49 5.02
C VAL A 112 -9.67 10.36 4.93
N MET A 113 -10.13 9.12 5.14
CA MET A 113 -9.30 7.93 5.07
C MET A 113 -9.69 7.11 3.85
N ALA A 114 -8.70 6.72 3.08
CA ALA A 114 -8.88 5.81 1.94
C ALA A 114 -8.12 4.52 2.23
N THR A 115 -8.71 3.40 1.86
CA THR A 115 -8.08 2.07 2.04
C THR A 115 -8.31 1.25 0.79
N PHE A 116 -7.23 0.73 0.23
CA PHE A 116 -7.32 -0.26 -0.84
C PHE A 116 -6.21 -1.29 -0.65
N SER A 117 -6.39 -2.44 -1.31
CA SER A 117 -5.40 -3.51 -1.26
C SER A 117 -4.95 -3.87 -2.66
N VAL A 118 -3.69 -4.24 -2.78
CA VAL A 118 -3.12 -4.72 -4.04
C VAL A 118 -2.52 -6.10 -3.83
N THR A 119 -2.48 -6.88 -4.90
CA THR A 119 -1.99 -8.24 -4.85
C THR A 119 -1.05 -8.52 -6.02
N LYS A 120 -0.07 -9.37 -5.77
CA LYS A 120 0.85 -9.84 -6.80
C LYS A 120 1.33 -11.24 -6.44
N THR A 121 1.36 -12.13 -7.43
CA THR A 121 1.95 -13.45 -7.25
C THR A 121 3.45 -13.35 -7.53
N ILE A 122 4.24 -13.73 -6.54
CA ILE A 122 5.69 -13.70 -6.63
C ILE A 122 6.20 -15.12 -6.79
N THR A 123 6.91 -15.38 -7.89
CA THR A 123 7.53 -16.67 -8.12
C THR A 123 8.82 -16.76 -7.32
N MET A 124 8.92 -17.79 -6.51
CA MET A 124 10.07 -17.99 -5.65
C MET A 124 11.09 -18.86 -6.37
N LYS A 125 12.31 -18.33 -6.47
CA LYS A 125 13.41 -19.08 -7.05
C LYS A 125 14.03 -19.94 -5.97
N LYS A 126 14.02 -21.27 -6.17
CA LYS A 126 14.49 -22.21 -5.15
C LYS A 126 15.85 -22.81 -5.50
N GLU A 127 16.73 -22.01 -6.05
CA GLU A 127 18.09 -22.46 -6.34
C GLU A 127 18.83 -22.75 -5.05
N GLY A 128 19.49 -23.91 -5.00
CA GLY A 128 20.26 -24.31 -3.83
C GLY A 128 19.44 -24.95 -2.72
N PHE A 129 18.16 -25.17 -2.93
CA PHE A 129 17.29 -25.84 -1.97
C PHE A 129 17.12 -27.31 -2.25
#